data_7c46f3fae007dcfc9d70bec9ef021dbe
#
_entry.id   7c46f3fae007dcfc9d70bec9ef021dbe
#
_cell.length_a   1.000
_cell.length_b   1.000
_cell.length_c   1.000
_cell.angle_alpha   90.00
_cell.angle_beta   90.00
_cell.angle_gamma   90.00
#
_symmetry.space_group_name_H-M   'P 1'
#
loop_
_entity.id
_entity.type
_entity.pdbx_description
1 polymer ?
#
loop_
_entity_poly.entity_id
_entity_poly.type
_entity_poly.pdbx_seq_one_letter_code
_entity_poly.pdbx_strand_id
1 'polypeptide(L)'
;MPLKTVLSFYLWGIPGKACGTIILSAEELGNCRDCATMKFCAHKLDKKDFFGKSDPFMVFYRSNEDGTFTICHKTEVVKNTLNPLWQPFSIPVRALCNGDYDRTIKVEVYDWDRDGSHDFIGEFTTSYKELCRGQNQHNVYE
;
A
#
# COMPACT_ATOMS: atom_id res chain seq x y z
N MET A 1 -2.11 0.70 25.66
CA MET A 1 -1.25 1.90 25.74
C MET A 1 0.04 1.65 24.98
N PRO A 2 0.43 2.51 24.07
CA PRO A 2 1.70 2.35 23.39
C PRO A 2 2.85 2.55 24.37
N LEU A 3 3.76 1.58 24.44
CA LEU A 3 5.01 1.68 25.16
C LEU A 3 6.00 2.45 24.29
N LYS A 4 6.25 3.71 24.61
CA LYS A 4 7.34 4.48 23.99
C LYS A 4 8.62 4.19 24.73
N THR A 5 9.47 3.39 24.16
CA THR A 5 10.85 3.20 24.66
C THR A 5 11.77 4.08 23.83
N VAL A 6 12.38 5.06 24.44
CA VAL A 6 13.41 5.88 23.80
C VAL A 6 14.76 5.21 24.12
N LEU A 7 15.41 4.71 23.09
CA LEU A 7 16.75 4.14 23.17
C LEU A 7 17.72 5.10 22.50
N SER A 8 18.74 5.53 23.24
CA SER A 8 19.81 6.35 22.70
C SER A 8 20.95 5.45 22.24
N PHE A 9 21.33 5.57 20.99
CA PHE A 9 22.45 4.83 20.40
C PHE A 9 23.58 5.77 20.04
N TYR A 10 24.83 5.32 20.28
CA TYR A 10 25.99 5.99 19.72
C TYR A 10 26.20 5.51 18.30
N LEU A 11 26.05 6.40 17.34
CA LEU A 11 26.35 6.09 15.95
C LEU A 11 27.86 5.97 15.76
N TRP A 12 28.30 4.93 15.09
CA TRP A 12 29.71 4.74 14.74
C TRP A 12 30.20 5.88 13.84
N GLY A 13 31.12 6.66 14.36
CA GLY A 13 31.70 7.79 13.66
C GLY A 13 33.03 8.14 14.26
N ILE A 14 33.10 9.26 14.95
CA ILE A 14 34.32 9.73 15.65
C ILE A 14 34.29 9.19 17.08
N PRO A 15 35.31 8.43 17.53
CA PRO A 15 35.38 7.93 18.90
C PRO A 15 35.18 9.04 19.92
N GLY A 16 34.32 8.80 20.92
CA GLY A 16 34.00 9.74 21.98
C GLY A 16 33.07 10.89 21.61
N LYS A 17 32.58 10.94 20.39
CA LYS A 17 31.61 11.96 19.92
C LYS A 17 30.25 11.34 19.65
N ALA A 18 29.21 11.96 20.22
CA ALA A 18 27.82 11.62 19.86
C ALA A 18 27.55 12.11 18.43
N CYS A 19 27.35 11.17 17.50
CA CYS A 19 27.11 11.49 16.09
C CYS A 19 25.60 11.66 15.74
N GLY A 20 24.71 11.49 16.73
CA GLY A 20 23.29 11.65 16.56
C GLY A 20 22.49 10.83 17.56
N THR A 21 21.18 10.95 17.48
CA THR A 21 20.25 10.21 18.32
C THR A 21 19.26 9.48 17.43
N ILE A 22 19.13 8.17 17.62
CA ILE A 22 18.08 7.37 17.00
C ILE A 22 16.98 7.22 18.04
N ILE A 23 15.80 7.70 17.70
CA ILE A 23 14.61 7.52 18.53
C ILE A 23 13.84 6.33 17.98
N LEU A 24 13.80 5.23 18.73
CA LEU A 24 13.00 4.06 18.42
C LEU A 24 11.75 4.12 19.28
N SER A 25 10.58 4.22 18.67
CA SER A 25 9.31 4.02 19.36
C SER A 25 8.77 2.65 19.01
N ALA A 26 8.57 1.80 20.01
CA ALA A 26 7.87 0.54 19.85
C ALA A 26 6.46 0.71 20.41
N GLU A 27 5.46 0.38 19.60
CA GLU A 27 4.08 0.30 20.04
C GLU A 27 3.67 -1.17 20.12
N GLU A 28 3.09 -1.56 21.23
CA GLU A 28 2.38 -2.83 21.31
C GLU A 28 1.07 -2.65 20.54
N LEU A 29 1.04 -3.18 19.34
CA LEU A 29 -0.20 -3.25 18.58
C LEU A 29 -1.09 -4.29 19.26
N GLY A 30 -2.15 -3.82 19.94
CA GLY A 30 -3.04 -4.65 20.76
C GLY A 30 -3.72 -5.79 20.01
N ASN A 31 -3.60 -5.83 18.68
CA ASN A 31 -4.05 -6.95 17.86
C ASN A 31 -3.24 -7.05 16.57
N CYS A 32 -2.07 -7.72 16.65
CA CYS A 32 -1.25 -8.01 15.47
C CYS A 32 -1.92 -8.98 14.47
N ARG A 33 -3.14 -9.46 14.76
CA ARG A 33 -3.92 -10.37 13.91
C ARG A 33 -5.01 -9.67 13.12
N ASP A 34 -5.20 -8.36 13.30
CA ASP A 34 -6.18 -7.63 12.52
C ASP A 34 -5.80 -7.63 11.04
N CYS A 35 -6.71 -8.16 10.24
CA CYS A 35 -6.58 -8.18 8.79
C CYS A 35 -7.74 -7.42 8.17
N ALA A 36 -7.43 -6.67 7.13
CA ALA A 36 -8.43 -6.07 6.26
C ALA A 36 -8.65 -6.98 5.05
N THR A 37 -9.87 -7.42 4.85
CA THR A 37 -10.27 -8.14 3.63
C THR A 37 -10.89 -7.14 2.68
N MET A 38 -10.33 -7.03 1.49
CA MET A 38 -10.72 -6.05 0.49
C MET A 38 -11.06 -6.72 -0.83
N LYS A 39 -12.00 -6.11 -1.55
CA LYS A 39 -12.38 -6.53 -2.89
C LYS A 39 -12.43 -5.29 -3.78
N PHE A 40 -11.76 -5.37 -4.91
CA PHE A 40 -11.71 -4.26 -5.86
C PHE A 40 -12.20 -4.70 -7.23
N CYS A 41 -12.79 -3.75 -7.94
CA CYS A 41 -13.06 -3.85 -9.36
C CYS A 41 -12.77 -2.49 -9.99
N ALA A 42 -12.55 -2.50 -11.29
CA ALA A 42 -12.46 -1.27 -12.07
C ALA A 42 -13.42 -1.31 -13.23
N HIS A 43 -13.71 -0.15 -13.78
CA HIS A 43 -14.64 0.01 -14.87
C HIS A 43 -14.08 1.03 -15.86
N LYS A 44 -14.07 0.66 -17.15
CA LYS A 44 -13.58 1.51 -18.23
C LYS A 44 -12.16 2.01 -18.03
N LEU A 45 -11.25 1.11 -17.68
CA LEU A 45 -9.83 1.44 -17.65
C LEU A 45 -9.33 1.89 -19.02
N ASP A 46 -8.39 2.83 -19.04
CA ASP A 46 -7.78 3.26 -20.27
C ASP A 46 -7.05 2.12 -20.98
N LYS A 47 -7.26 2.03 -22.27
CA LYS A 47 -6.57 1.07 -23.13
C LYS A 47 -5.18 1.60 -23.48
N LYS A 48 -4.13 0.85 -23.18
CA LYS A 48 -2.75 1.24 -23.44
C LYS A 48 -2.15 0.60 -24.69
N ASP A 49 -2.74 -0.49 -25.19
CA ASP A 49 -2.26 -1.22 -26.35
C ASP A 49 -3.19 -1.07 -27.55
N PHE A 50 -2.58 -1.08 -28.76
CA PHE A 50 -3.36 -1.13 -30.00
C PHE A 50 -4.00 -2.49 -30.25
N PHE A 51 -3.43 -3.55 -29.67
CA PHE A 51 -3.87 -4.93 -29.88
C PHE A 51 -4.46 -5.49 -28.59
N GLY A 52 -5.74 -5.82 -28.61
CA GLY A 52 -6.44 -6.43 -27.49
C GLY A 52 -6.81 -5.47 -26.38
N LYS A 53 -7.28 -6.03 -25.29
CA LYS A 53 -7.57 -5.34 -24.03
C LYS A 53 -6.37 -5.45 -23.09
N SER A 54 -6.38 -4.64 -22.05
CA SER A 54 -5.35 -4.68 -21.03
C SER A 54 -5.43 -5.93 -20.15
N ASP A 55 -4.32 -6.24 -19.49
CA ASP A 55 -4.20 -7.28 -18.47
C ASP A 55 -3.93 -6.61 -17.12
N PRO A 56 -4.94 -5.97 -16.49
CA PRO A 56 -4.70 -5.08 -15.36
C PRO A 56 -4.38 -5.80 -14.05
N PHE A 57 -3.45 -5.21 -13.29
CA PHE A 57 -3.17 -5.55 -11.90
C PHE A 57 -2.91 -4.28 -11.09
N MET A 58 -3.04 -4.40 -9.77
CA MET A 58 -2.81 -3.29 -8.85
C MET A 58 -1.61 -3.54 -7.96
N VAL A 59 -0.92 -2.45 -7.63
CA VAL A 59 0.17 -2.44 -6.64
C VAL A 59 -0.20 -1.45 -5.54
N PHE A 60 -0.17 -1.93 -4.31
CA PHE A 60 -0.48 -1.13 -3.12
C PHE A 60 0.80 -0.71 -2.43
N TYR A 61 0.90 0.57 -2.11
CA TYR A 61 2.04 1.17 -1.42
C TYR A 61 1.60 1.81 -0.12
N ARG A 62 2.35 1.57 0.93
CA ARG A 62 2.24 2.30 2.18
C ARG A 62 3.22 3.46 2.17
N SER A 63 2.76 4.67 2.51
CA SER A 63 3.67 5.80 2.70
C SER A 63 4.50 5.61 3.97
N ASN A 64 5.76 6.00 3.90
CA ASN A 64 6.68 6.03 5.02
C ASN A 64 6.84 7.45 5.54
N GLU A 65 7.35 7.61 6.75
CA GLU A 65 7.53 8.93 7.38
C GLU A 65 8.51 9.84 6.64
N ASP A 66 9.47 9.25 5.91
CA ASP A 66 10.46 9.96 5.11
C ASP A 66 9.95 10.37 3.71
N GLY A 67 8.67 10.13 3.41
CA GLY A 67 8.06 10.43 2.11
C GLY A 67 8.25 9.34 1.04
N THR A 68 8.95 8.27 1.36
CA THR A 68 9.07 7.11 0.47
C THR A 68 7.83 6.20 0.58
N PHE A 69 7.73 5.23 -0.31
CA PHE A 69 6.67 4.24 -0.32
C PHE A 69 7.22 2.82 -0.28
N THR A 70 6.54 1.97 0.44
CA THR A 70 6.85 0.54 0.51
C THR A 70 5.70 -0.26 -0.08
N ILE A 71 6.00 -1.18 -1.00
CA ILE A 71 5.00 -2.10 -1.56
C ILE A 71 4.49 -3.01 -0.44
N CYS A 72 3.19 -3.03 -0.24
CA CYS A 72 2.55 -3.89 0.76
C CYS A 72 1.66 -4.98 0.15
N HIS A 73 1.25 -4.85 -1.11
CA HIS A 73 0.47 -5.87 -1.79
C HIS A 73 0.51 -5.68 -3.32
N LYS A 74 0.43 -6.79 -4.05
CA LYS A 74 0.14 -6.82 -5.48
C LYS A 74 -1.00 -7.79 -5.73
N THR A 75 -1.95 -7.40 -6.57
CA THR A 75 -3.03 -8.30 -6.98
C THR A 75 -2.56 -9.27 -8.05
N GLU A 76 -3.39 -10.27 -8.33
CA GLU A 76 -3.27 -11.07 -9.54
C GLU A 76 -3.50 -10.21 -10.78
N VAL A 77 -3.04 -10.70 -11.92
CA VAL A 77 -3.29 -10.11 -13.24
C VAL A 77 -4.60 -10.69 -13.78
N VAL A 78 -5.56 -9.83 -14.09
CA VAL A 78 -6.79 -10.24 -14.75
C VAL A 78 -6.63 -10.04 -16.25
N LYS A 79 -6.69 -11.13 -17.01
CA LYS A 79 -6.34 -11.10 -18.43
C LYS A 79 -7.47 -10.52 -19.30
N ASN A 80 -7.06 -9.74 -20.28
CA ASN A 80 -7.86 -9.32 -21.43
C ASN A 80 -9.18 -8.62 -21.06
N THR A 81 -9.10 -7.59 -20.21
CA THR A 81 -10.27 -6.82 -19.77
C THR A 81 -9.93 -5.36 -19.44
N LEU A 82 -10.86 -4.47 -19.68
CA LEU A 82 -10.84 -3.10 -19.18
C LEU A 82 -11.76 -2.90 -17.97
N ASN A 83 -12.44 -3.97 -17.56
CA ASN A 83 -13.37 -4.00 -16.43
C ASN A 83 -13.01 -5.16 -15.49
N PRO A 84 -11.80 -5.17 -14.89
CA PRO A 84 -11.36 -6.28 -14.07
C PRO A 84 -12.16 -6.39 -12.77
N LEU A 85 -12.37 -7.62 -12.35
CA LEU A 85 -12.82 -7.95 -11.01
C LEU A 85 -11.70 -8.78 -10.37
N TRP A 86 -10.96 -8.17 -9.44
CA TRP A 86 -9.89 -8.86 -8.74
C TRP A 86 -10.47 -9.71 -7.60
N GLN A 87 -9.79 -10.82 -7.32
CA GLN A 87 -10.15 -11.67 -6.19
C GLN A 87 -10.01 -10.92 -4.87
N PRO A 88 -10.91 -11.16 -3.90
CA PRO A 88 -10.72 -10.63 -2.55
C PRO A 88 -9.39 -11.08 -1.97
N PHE A 89 -8.74 -10.20 -1.25
CA PHE A 89 -7.50 -10.52 -0.55
C PHE A 89 -7.52 -9.94 0.86
N SER A 90 -6.76 -10.56 1.74
CA SER A 90 -6.59 -10.10 3.11
C SER A 90 -5.17 -9.65 3.33
N ILE A 91 -5.01 -8.51 3.99
CA ILE A 91 -3.71 -7.93 4.32
C ILE A 91 -3.74 -7.50 5.79
N PRO A 92 -2.66 -7.75 6.56
CA PRO A 92 -2.59 -7.25 7.92
C PRO A 92 -2.70 -5.72 7.95
N VAL A 93 -3.53 -5.18 8.83
CA VAL A 93 -3.71 -3.72 8.96
C VAL A 93 -2.38 -3.02 9.23
N ARG A 94 -1.51 -3.65 10.02
CA ARG A 94 -0.15 -3.13 10.27
C ARG A 94 0.70 -2.99 9.00
N ALA A 95 0.49 -3.84 8.00
CA ALA A 95 1.20 -3.76 6.72
C ALA A 95 0.69 -2.60 5.86
N LEU A 96 -0.61 -2.26 5.98
CA LEU A 96 -1.22 -1.14 5.26
C LEU A 96 -0.83 0.22 5.85
N CYS A 97 -0.84 0.36 7.15
CA CYS A 97 -0.77 1.68 7.78
C CYS A 97 0.06 1.73 9.08
N ASN A 98 0.58 0.61 9.55
CA ASN A 98 1.39 0.54 10.77
C ASN A 98 0.74 1.22 11.99
N GLY A 99 -0.59 1.05 12.15
CA GLY A 99 -1.36 1.62 13.26
C GLY A 99 -1.83 3.06 13.06
N ASP A 100 -1.36 3.75 12.04
CA ASP A 100 -1.84 5.10 11.66
C ASP A 100 -2.91 4.97 10.57
N TYR A 101 -4.18 5.03 10.98
CA TYR A 101 -5.32 4.83 10.08
C TYR A 101 -5.50 5.94 9.04
N ASP A 102 -4.89 7.10 9.26
CA ASP A 102 -4.89 8.22 8.31
C ASP A 102 -3.68 8.20 7.35
N ARG A 103 -2.78 7.23 7.51
CA ARG A 103 -1.60 7.10 6.65
C ARG A 103 -2.00 6.90 5.19
N THR A 104 -1.32 7.61 4.30
CA THR A 104 -1.59 7.51 2.87
C THR A 104 -1.23 6.13 2.34
N ILE A 105 -2.16 5.54 1.64
CA ILE A 105 -1.99 4.34 0.83
C ILE A 105 -2.11 4.78 -0.62
N LYS A 106 -1.09 4.52 -1.42
CA LYS A 106 -1.13 4.77 -2.87
C LYS A 106 -1.38 3.46 -3.59
N VAL A 107 -2.26 3.48 -4.57
CA VAL A 107 -2.57 2.33 -5.41
C VAL A 107 -2.30 2.70 -6.86
N GLU A 108 -1.46 1.95 -7.51
CA GLU A 108 -1.14 2.09 -8.93
C GLU A 108 -1.72 0.93 -9.71
N VAL A 109 -2.28 1.22 -10.87
CA VAL A 109 -2.86 0.22 -11.79
C VAL A 109 -1.99 0.16 -13.04
N TYR A 110 -1.61 -1.06 -13.42
CA TYR A 110 -0.75 -1.31 -14.56
C TYR A 110 -1.37 -2.33 -15.50
N ASP A 111 -1.03 -2.22 -16.76
CA ASP A 111 -1.21 -3.26 -17.77
C ASP A 111 0.03 -4.16 -17.78
N TRP A 112 -0.17 -5.44 -17.50
CA TRP A 112 0.92 -6.40 -17.40
C TRP A 112 1.54 -6.67 -18.77
N ASP A 113 2.87 -6.69 -18.81
CA ASP A 113 3.64 -7.09 -19.98
C ASP A 113 4.65 -8.19 -19.61
N ARG A 114 4.81 -9.13 -20.52
CA ARG A 114 5.70 -10.29 -20.37
C ARG A 114 7.15 -9.90 -20.09
N ASP A 115 7.63 -8.80 -20.70
CA ASP A 115 9.01 -8.34 -20.55
C ASP A 115 9.28 -7.59 -19.24
N GLY A 116 8.25 -7.38 -18.41
CA GLY A 116 8.37 -6.65 -17.15
C GLY A 116 8.23 -5.14 -17.26
N SER A 117 8.16 -4.58 -18.47
CA SER A 117 7.89 -3.17 -18.70
C SER A 117 6.39 -2.90 -18.71
N HIS A 118 5.76 -2.97 -17.54
CA HIS A 118 4.32 -2.79 -17.43
C HIS A 118 3.93 -1.34 -17.73
N ASP A 119 2.82 -1.17 -18.45
CA ASP A 119 2.30 0.15 -18.79
C ASP A 119 1.44 0.71 -17.66
N PHE A 120 1.77 1.91 -17.23
CA PHE A 120 1.00 2.60 -16.19
C PHE A 120 -0.36 3.05 -16.75
N ILE A 121 -1.44 2.68 -16.04
CA ILE A 121 -2.80 3.07 -16.41
C ILE A 121 -3.25 4.28 -15.59
N GLY A 122 -3.08 4.22 -14.27
CA GLY A 122 -3.50 5.27 -13.37
C GLY A 122 -3.18 4.96 -11.92
N GLU A 123 -3.46 5.93 -11.06
CA GLU A 123 -3.25 5.79 -9.62
C GLU A 123 -4.31 6.52 -8.83
N PHE A 124 -4.49 6.13 -7.59
CA PHE A 124 -5.26 6.87 -6.59
C PHE A 124 -4.62 6.74 -5.22
N THR A 125 -4.99 7.65 -4.33
CA THR A 125 -4.59 7.59 -2.93
C THR A 125 -5.80 7.41 -2.04
N THR A 126 -5.60 6.71 -0.95
CA THR A 126 -6.62 6.46 0.07
C THR A 126 -5.95 6.31 1.43
N SER A 127 -6.71 5.91 2.43
CA SER A 127 -6.21 5.53 3.75
C SER A 127 -7.03 4.35 4.28
N TYR A 128 -6.54 3.68 5.31
CA TYR A 128 -7.32 2.62 5.96
C TYR A 128 -8.67 3.15 6.47
N LYS A 129 -8.68 4.35 7.04
CA LYS A 129 -9.90 5.02 7.50
C LYS A 129 -10.91 5.22 6.37
N GLU A 130 -10.45 5.67 5.19
CA GLU A 130 -11.30 5.82 4.01
C GLU A 130 -11.83 4.47 3.52
N LEU A 131 -10.95 3.46 3.45
CA LEU A 131 -11.33 2.12 3.02
C LEU A 131 -12.41 1.51 3.92
N CYS A 132 -12.36 1.77 5.23
CA CYS A 132 -13.37 1.29 6.17
C CYS A 132 -14.77 1.83 5.91
N ARG A 133 -14.91 2.98 5.26
CA ARG A 133 -16.22 3.51 4.86
C ARG A 133 -16.93 2.61 3.85
N GLY A 134 -16.18 1.81 3.11
CA GLY A 134 -16.72 0.86 2.14
C GLY A 134 -17.42 -0.36 2.72
N GLN A 135 -17.47 -0.52 4.04
CA GLN A 135 -18.16 -1.66 4.66
C GLN A 135 -19.65 -1.67 4.38
N ASN A 136 -20.28 -0.51 4.28
CA ASN A 136 -21.72 -0.37 4.05
C ASN A 136 -22.05 0.29 2.70
N GLN A 137 -21.05 0.74 1.97
CA GLN A 137 -21.18 1.38 0.66
C GLN A 137 -19.87 1.25 -0.11
N HIS A 138 -19.93 1.39 -1.41
CA HIS A 138 -18.72 1.32 -2.23
C HIS A 138 -17.95 2.64 -2.17
N ASN A 139 -16.63 2.55 -2.04
CA ASN A 139 -15.73 3.67 -2.31
C ASN A 139 -15.44 3.72 -3.81
N VAL A 140 -15.47 4.91 -4.39
CA VAL A 140 -15.17 5.14 -5.81
C VAL A 140 -13.95 6.04 -5.92
N TYR A 141 -12.98 5.63 -6.73
CA TYR A 141 -11.77 6.38 -7.06
C TYR A 141 -11.67 6.54 -8.57
N GLU A 142 -11.43 7.77 -9.04
CA GLU A 142 -11.33 8.11 -10.45
C GLU A 142 -9.92 8.58 -10.83
#